data_9a55ed15066e0bac167607819d38388a
#
_entry.id   9a55ed15066e0bac167607819d38388a
#
_cell.length_a   1.000
_cell.length_b   1.000
_cell.length_c   1.000
_cell.angle_alpha   90.00
_cell.angle_beta   90.00
_cell.angle_gamma   90.00
#
_symmetry.space_group_name_H-M   'P 1'
#
loop_
_entity.id
_entity.type
_entity.pdbx_description
1 polymer ?
#
loop_
_entity_poly.entity_id
_entity_poly.type
_entity_poly.pdbx_seq_one_letter_code
_entity_poly.pdbx_strand_id
1 'polypeptide(L)'
;MFALGAFCTHFGERNENEDTIEFFDEAWILMKSAEGKAVIKNMRRIGRSKNNTLALITQSVHDAENDDDTTGFGTIFAFYEKSEREDILRHVNLEVTESNLEWIDNMISGQCLYYDVYGNLNMISIHNLFEDIDMLLKPMKATVSSSLENKYAS
;
A
#
# COMPACT_ATOMS: atom_id res chain seq x y z
N MET A 1 6.34 9.91 -18.96
CA MET A 1 5.44 10.41 -17.92
C MET A 1 4.13 11.00 -18.45
N PHE A 2 4.15 11.88 -19.47
CA PHE A 2 2.92 12.40 -20.11
C PHE A 2 1.94 11.31 -20.59
N ALA A 3 2.47 10.20 -21.13
CA ALA A 3 1.63 9.11 -21.63
C ALA A 3 0.84 8.39 -20.54
N LEU A 4 1.41 8.21 -19.33
CA LEU A 4 0.74 7.55 -18.23
C LEU A 4 -0.39 8.41 -17.65
N GLY A 5 -0.13 9.71 -17.45
CA GLY A 5 -1.15 10.63 -16.96
C GLY A 5 -2.32 10.79 -17.95
N ALA A 6 -2.01 10.87 -19.25
CA ALA A 6 -3.03 10.90 -20.29
C ALA A 6 -3.82 9.58 -20.36
N PHE A 7 -3.14 8.43 -20.20
CA PHE A 7 -3.78 7.12 -20.17
C PHE A 7 -4.75 6.98 -19.00
N CYS A 8 -4.32 7.32 -17.78
CA CYS A 8 -5.15 7.26 -16.58
C CYS A 8 -6.36 8.19 -16.67
N THR A 9 -6.16 9.43 -17.16
CA THR A 9 -7.26 10.37 -17.38
C THR A 9 -8.24 9.84 -18.43
N HIS A 10 -7.73 9.32 -19.53
CA HIS A 10 -8.56 8.78 -20.61
C HIS A 10 -9.31 7.51 -20.20
N PHE A 11 -8.69 6.65 -19.38
CA PHE A 11 -9.34 5.44 -18.88
C PHE A 11 -10.47 5.78 -17.91
N GLY A 12 -10.25 6.74 -17.01
CA GLY A 12 -11.28 7.22 -16.09
C GLY A 12 -12.45 7.94 -16.78
N GLU A 13 -12.22 8.60 -17.93
CA GLU A 13 -13.26 9.26 -18.70
C GLU A 13 -14.10 8.28 -19.55
N ARG A 14 -13.54 7.13 -19.91
CA ARG A 14 -14.16 6.20 -20.86
C ARG A 14 -15.23 5.32 -20.24
N ASN A 15 -15.19 5.09 -18.93
CA ASN A 15 -16.02 4.11 -18.24
C ASN A 15 -16.93 4.76 -17.18
N GLU A 16 -17.71 5.77 -17.55
CA GLU A 16 -18.62 6.47 -16.62
C GLU A 16 -19.65 5.57 -15.91
N ASN A 17 -19.89 4.38 -16.45
CA ASN A 17 -20.88 3.42 -15.94
C ASN A 17 -20.27 2.17 -15.29
N GLU A 18 -18.94 2.09 -15.18
CA GLU A 18 -18.25 0.92 -14.62
C GLU A 18 -17.37 1.36 -13.46
N ASP A 19 -17.42 0.65 -12.35
CA ASP A 19 -16.50 0.82 -11.25
C ASP A 19 -15.11 0.35 -11.67
N THR A 20 -14.10 1.20 -11.50
CA THR A 20 -12.70 0.86 -11.82
C THR A 20 -11.82 1.02 -10.61
N ILE A 21 -10.81 0.15 -10.52
CA ILE A 21 -9.74 0.24 -9.52
C ILE A 21 -8.42 0.32 -10.24
N GLU A 22 -7.67 1.37 -9.98
CA GLU A 22 -6.33 1.59 -10.53
C GLU A 22 -5.29 1.32 -9.45
N PHE A 23 -4.41 0.36 -9.69
CA PHE A 23 -3.33 -0.01 -8.79
C PHE A 23 -2.01 0.60 -9.25
N PHE A 24 -1.38 1.39 -8.41
CA PHE A 24 -0.02 1.88 -8.61
C PHE A 24 0.90 1.18 -7.63
N ASP A 25 1.63 0.21 -8.13
CA ASP A 25 2.74 -0.39 -7.41
C ASP A 25 3.96 0.54 -7.48
N GLU A 26 4.74 0.58 -6.41
CA GLU A 26 5.86 1.51 -6.23
C GLU A 26 5.43 2.98 -6.44
N ALA A 27 4.29 3.37 -5.89
CA ALA A 27 3.69 4.70 -6.06
C ALA A 27 4.62 5.85 -5.67
N TRP A 28 5.59 5.61 -4.78
CA TRP A 28 6.61 6.56 -4.37
C TRP A 28 7.43 7.12 -5.55
N ILE A 29 7.62 6.33 -6.63
CA ILE A 29 8.32 6.78 -7.85
C ILE A 29 7.58 7.95 -8.49
N LEU A 30 6.24 7.87 -8.54
CA LEU A 30 5.39 8.94 -9.07
C LEU A 30 5.40 10.14 -8.11
N MET A 31 5.35 9.87 -6.81
CA MET A 31 5.27 10.92 -5.78
C MET A 31 6.55 11.73 -5.61
N LYS A 32 7.68 11.30 -6.15
CA LYS A 32 8.93 12.06 -6.17
C LYS A 32 8.96 13.24 -7.15
N SER A 33 8.11 13.23 -8.18
CA SER A 33 8.05 14.30 -9.17
C SER A 33 6.80 15.17 -9.02
N ALA A 34 6.92 16.47 -9.32
CA ALA A 34 5.79 17.38 -9.28
C ALA A 34 4.68 16.96 -10.24
N GLU A 35 5.05 16.45 -11.41
CA GLU A 35 4.12 15.96 -12.42
C GLU A 35 3.39 14.69 -11.95
N GLY A 36 4.10 13.76 -11.30
CA GLY A 36 3.50 12.54 -10.76
C GLY A 36 2.53 12.85 -9.62
N LYS A 37 2.88 13.75 -8.72
CA LYS A 37 1.97 14.25 -7.67
C LYS A 37 0.73 14.87 -8.27
N ALA A 38 0.86 15.70 -9.30
CA ALA A 38 -0.27 16.32 -9.98
C ALA A 38 -1.21 15.28 -10.62
N VAL A 39 -0.65 14.19 -11.19
CA VAL A 39 -1.44 13.07 -11.73
C VAL A 39 -2.25 12.40 -10.63
N ILE A 40 -1.59 11.97 -9.54
CA ILE A 40 -2.26 11.32 -8.41
C ILE A 40 -3.35 12.22 -7.82
N LYS A 41 -3.05 13.51 -7.60
CA LYS A 41 -4.01 14.49 -7.09
C LYS A 41 -5.22 14.63 -8.01
N ASN A 42 -5.00 14.69 -9.31
CA ASN A 42 -6.08 14.78 -10.28
C ASN A 42 -6.94 13.51 -10.29
N MET A 43 -6.33 12.32 -10.26
CA MET A 43 -7.04 11.05 -10.19
C MET A 43 -7.89 10.93 -8.92
N ARG A 44 -7.36 11.32 -7.76
CA ARG A 44 -8.11 11.37 -6.49
C ARG A 44 -9.33 12.29 -6.57
N ARG A 45 -9.18 13.45 -7.22
CA ARG A 45 -10.27 14.43 -7.38
C ARG A 45 -11.36 13.93 -8.32
N ILE A 46 -10.97 13.33 -9.45
CA ILE A 46 -11.88 12.83 -10.47
C ILE A 46 -12.50 11.49 -10.05
N GLY A 47 -11.77 10.65 -9.31
CA GLY A 47 -12.18 9.30 -8.95
C GLY A 47 -13.57 9.23 -8.31
N ARG A 48 -13.87 10.14 -7.38
CA ARG A 48 -15.18 10.17 -6.71
C ARG A 48 -16.36 10.44 -7.67
N SER A 49 -16.13 11.24 -8.72
CA SER A 49 -17.19 11.58 -9.68
C SER A 49 -17.35 10.57 -10.81
N LYS A 50 -16.38 9.65 -10.95
CA LYS A 50 -16.28 8.68 -12.05
C LYS A 50 -16.29 7.22 -11.59
N ASN A 51 -16.63 6.96 -10.33
CA ASN A 51 -16.58 5.63 -9.71
C ASN A 51 -15.20 4.94 -9.82
N ASN A 52 -14.13 5.73 -9.83
CA ASN A 52 -12.76 5.23 -9.88
C ASN A 52 -12.16 5.19 -8.48
N THR A 53 -11.60 4.07 -8.11
CA THR A 53 -10.82 3.88 -6.89
C THR A 53 -9.35 3.84 -7.24
N LEU A 54 -8.56 4.63 -6.53
CA LEU A 54 -7.10 4.65 -6.65
C LEU A 54 -6.50 3.88 -5.48
N ALA A 55 -5.72 2.85 -5.77
CA ALA A 55 -4.94 2.09 -4.81
C ALA A 55 -3.44 2.38 -5.01
N LEU A 56 -2.80 2.95 -3.99
CA LEU A 56 -1.36 3.24 -3.98
C LEU A 56 -0.66 2.21 -3.11
N ILE A 57 0.38 1.58 -3.64
CA ILE A 57 1.20 0.60 -2.93
C ILE A 57 2.60 1.21 -2.78
N THR A 58 3.07 1.28 -1.55
CA THR A 58 4.39 1.83 -1.21
C THR A 58 5.10 0.94 -0.21
N GLN A 59 6.42 1.07 -0.11
CA GLN A 59 7.24 0.31 0.82
C GLN A 59 7.49 1.08 2.13
N SER A 60 7.19 2.38 2.17
CA SER A 60 7.40 3.23 3.33
C SER A 60 6.20 4.15 3.57
N VAL A 61 5.86 4.35 4.84
CA VAL A 61 4.82 5.30 5.24
C VAL A 61 5.20 6.73 4.85
N HIS A 62 6.48 7.07 4.92
CA HIS A 62 7.00 8.39 4.56
C HIS A 62 6.79 8.76 3.10
N ASP A 63 6.68 7.77 2.22
CA ASP A 63 6.36 8.03 0.81
C ASP A 63 4.94 8.56 0.62
N ALA A 64 4.04 8.27 1.56
CA ALA A 64 2.64 8.69 1.53
C ALA A 64 2.39 10.06 2.21
N GLU A 65 3.30 10.52 3.06
CA GLU A 65 3.10 11.72 3.90
C GLU A 65 3.46 13.06 3.22
N ASN A 66 4.08 13.04 2.07
CA ASN A 66 4.72 14.23 1.47
C ASN A 66 3.78 15.22 0.77
N ASP A 67 2.50 15.29 1.09
CA ASP A 67 1.63 16.29 0.50
C ASP A 67 0.77 17.02 1.54
N ASP A 68 0.72 18.37 1.45
CA ASP A 68 -0.19 19.25 2.18
C ASP A 68 -1.69 18.91 1.97
N ASP A 69 -1.98 17.94 1.12
CA ASP A 69 -3.31 17.44 0.78
C ASP A 69 -3.57 16.08 1.45
N THR A 70 -3.25 15.99 2.74
CA THR A 70 -3.52 14.82 3.61
C THR A 70 -5.00 14.55 3.86
N THR A 71 -5.88 15.00 3.00
CA THR A 71 -7.29 14.59 3.01
C THR A 71 -7.37 13.12 2.60
N GLY A 72 -6.98 12.33 3.54
CA GLY A 72 -7.33 10.99 3.88
C GLY A 72 -7.41 9.97 2.75
N PHE A 73 -6.54 8.97 2.82
CA PHE A 73 -6.89 7.67 2.26
C PHE A 73 -8.15 7.19 2.98
N GLY A 74 -9.15 6.76 2.22
CA GLY A 74 -10.39 6.24 2.80
C GLY A 74 -10.17 4.87 3.45
N THR A 75 -9.17 4.11 2.95
CA THR A 75 -8.83 2.77 3.45
C THR A 75 -7.32 2.62 3.43
N ILE A 76 -6.75 2.08 4.51
CA ILE A 76 -5.32 1.83 4.65
C ILE A 76 -5.10 0.37 5.06
N PHE A 77 -4.19 -0.30 4.37
CA PHE A 77 -3.64 -1.59 4.76
C PHE A 77 -2.18 -1.38 5.13
N ALA A 78 -1.86 -1.31 6.41
CA ALA A 78 -0.50 -1.09 6.89
C ALA A 78 0.11 -2.40 7.37
N PHE A 79 1.12 -2.88 6.63
CA PHE A 79 1.90 -4.05 7.00
C PHE A 79 3.01 -3.65 7.97
N TYR A 80 3.44 -4.61 8.79
CA TYR A 80 4.49 -4.37 9.77
C TYR A 80 5.85 -4.13 9.12
N GLU A 81 6.46 -3.00 9.47
CA GLU A 81 7.85 -2.69 9.20
C GLU A 81 8.49 -2.16 10.48
N LYS A 82 9.49 -2.90 10.98
CA LYS A 82 10.10 -2.65 12.30
C LYS A 82 10.70 -1.25 12.43
N SER A 83 11.28 -0.73 11.38
CA SER A 83 11.92 0.59 11.36
C SER A 83 10.92 1.75 11.36
N GLU A 84 9.67 1.51 10.95
CA GLU A 84 8.62 2.53 10.79
C GLU A 84 7.41 2.31 11.70
N ARG A 85 7.53 1.46 12.70
CA ARG A 85 6.41 1.05 13.56
C ARG A 85 5.65 2.22 14.21
N GLU A 86 6.35 3.27 14.64
CA GLU A 86 5.73 4.45 15.22
C GLU A 86 4.96 5.26 14.17
N ASP A 87 5.53 5.41 12.98
CA ASP A 87 4.93 6.17 11.89
C ASP A 87 3.74 5.43 11.30
N ILE A 88 3.77 4.09 11.27
CA ILE A 88 2.61 3.26 10.95
C ILE A 88 1.45 3.56 11.91
N LEU A 89 1.69 3.59 13.22
CA LEU A 89 0.66 3.92 14.20
C LEU A 89 0.08 5.32 13.97
N ARG A 90 0.93 6.33 13.78
CA ARG A 90 0.49 7.71 13.51
C ARG A 90 -0.35 7.78 12.23
N HIS A 91 0.06 7.06 11.19
CA HIS A 91 -0.60 7.08 9.90
C HIS A 91 -2.03 6.48 9.95
N VAL A 92 -2.26 5.51 10.83
CA VAL A 92 -3.60 4.94 11.07
C VAL A 92 -4.34 5.64 12.23
N ASN A 93 -3.92 6.84 12.62
CA ASN A 93 -4.49 7.65 13.71
C ASN A 93 -4.50 6.94 15.08
N LEU A 94 -3.51 6.11 15.36
CA LEU A 94 -3.35 5.47 16.65
C LEU A 94 -2.22 6.14 17.44
N GLU A 95 -2.45 6.34 18.75
CA GLU A 95 -1.42 6.90 19.63
C GLU A 95 -0.20 5.98 19.73
N VAL A 96 0.99 6.56 19.74
CA VAL A 96 2.25 5.84 19.96
C VAL A 96 2.40 5.60 21.47
N THR A 97 1.88 4.47 21.94
CA THR A 97 2.02 3.99 23.32
C THR A 97 2.76 2.66 23.33
N GLU A 98 3.35 2.31 24.44
CA GLU A 98 4.05 1.03 24.60
C GLU A 98 3.14 -0.16 24.28
N SER A 99 1.87 -0.12 24.74
CA SER A 99 0.88 -1.15 24.45
C SER A 99 0.56 -1.27 22.97
N ASN A 100 0.44 -0.16 22.24
CA ASN A 100 0.16 -0.17 20.81
C ASN A 100 1.38 -0.64 20.00
N LEU A 101 2.58 -0.28 20.44
CA LEU A 101 3.82 -0.78 19.84
C LEU A 101 3.96 -2.29 20.04
N GLU A 102 3.70 -2.79 21.25
CA GLU A 102 3.69 -4.23 21.52
C GLU A 102 2.63 -4.96 20.70
N TRP A 103 1.46 -4.34 20.52
CA TRP A 103 0.39 -4.91 19.70
C TRP A 103 0.82 -5.12 18.24
N ILE A 104 1.45 -4.12 17.60
CA ILE A 104 1.91 -4.28 16.23
C ILE A 104 3.19 -5.12 16.11
N ASP A 105 4.06 -5.12 17.13
CA ASP A 105 5.26 -5.96 17.15
C ASP A 105 4.92 -7.47 17.20
N ASN A 106 3.71 -7.80 17.65
CA ASN A 106 3.19 -9.18 17.65
C ASN A 106 2.54 -9.60 16.32
N MET A 107 2.51 -8.73 15.31
CA MET A 107 1.98 -9.09 14.00
C MET A 107 2.83 -10.17 13.33
N ILE A 108 2.15 -11.16 12.78
CA ILE A 108 2.80 -12.23 12.01
C ILE A 108 2.66 -12.00 10.50
N SER A 109 3.48 -12.72 9.71
CA SER A 109 3.41 -12.63 8.24
C SER A 109 1.99 -12.89 7.73
N GLY A 110 1.50 -12.02 6.85
CA GLY A 110 0.14 -12.05 6.33
C GLY A 110 -0.89 -11.27 7.15
N GLN A 111 -0.49 -10.66 8.27
CA GLN A 111 -1.34 -9.72 9.01
C GLN A 111 -1.02 -8.29 8.62
N CYS A 112 -2.02 -7.42 8.72
CA CYS A 112 -1.88 -5.98 8.59
C CYS A 112 -2.91 -5.24 9.46
N LEU A 113 -2.62 -3.97 9.74
CA LEU A 113 -3.62 -3.05 10.26
C LEU A 113 -4.52 -2.62 9.11
N TYR A 114 -5.81 -2.70 9.31
CA TYR A 114 -6.84 -2.27 8.39
C TYR A 114 -7.59 -1.09 8.99
N TYR A 115 -7.44 0.08 8.36
CA TYR A 115 -8.17 1.30 8.71
C TYR A 115 -9.21 1.57 7.61
N ASP A 116 -10.46 1.71 8.00
CA ASP A 116 -11.58 1.88 7.06
C ASP A 116 -12.03 3.35 6.92
N VAL A 117 -12.92 3.59 5.97
CA VAL A 117 -13.50 4.92 5.68
C VAL A 117 -14.29 5.53 6.84
N TYR A 118 -14.67 4.73 7.82
CA TYR A 118 -15.43 5.14 9.00
C TYR A 118 -14.53 5.45 10.20
N GLY A 119 -13.22 5.25 10.06
CA GLY A 119 -12.24 5.44 11.13
C GLY A 119 -12.08 4.24 12.06
N ASN A 120 -12.60 3.06 11.68
CA ASN A 120 -12.36 1.85 12.46
C ASN A 120 -11.01 1.26 12.12
N LEU A 121 -10.26 0.85 13.15
CA LEU A 121 -8.98 0.18 13.02
C LEU A 121 -9.08 -1.25 13.56
N ASN A 122 -8.63 -2.21 12.76
CA ASN A 122 -8.59 -3.62 13.11
C ASN A 122 -7.29 -4.25 12.62
N MET A 123 -6.83 -5.29 13.30
CA MET A 123 -5.82 -6.20 12.79
C MET A 123 -6.51 -7.32 12.02
N ILE A 124 -6.16 -7.49 10.76
CA ILE A 124 -6.73 -8.52 9.89
C ILE A 124 -5.65 -9.45 9.36
N SER A 125 -6.05 -10.67 9.00
CA SER A 125 -5.17 -11.64 8.32
C SER A 125 -5.59 -11.77 6.87
N ILE A 126 -4.63 -11.63 5.98
CA ILE A 126 -4.81 -11.82 4.53
C ILE A 126 -4.42 -13.25 4.19
N HIS A 127 -5.34 -14.00 3.64
CA HIS A 127 -5.13 -15.38 3.21
C HIS A 127 -5.27 -15.49 1.69
N ASN A 128 -4.40 -16.27 1.07
CA ASN A 128 -4.57 -16.64 -0.32
C ASN A 128 -5.80 -17.54 -0.46
N LEU A 129 -6.71 -17.15 -1.35
CA LEU A 129 -7.89 -17.97 -1.67
C LEU A 129 -7.56 -19.19 -2.54
N PHE A 130 -6.40 -19.19 -3.18
CA PHE A 130 -5.95 -20.23 -4.09
C PHE A 130 -4.73 -20.93 -3.54
N GLU A 131 -4.89 -22.19 -3.14
CA GLU A 131 -3.78 -23.03 -2.63
C GLU A 131 -2.64 -23.20 -3.65
N ASP A 132 -2.97 -23.17 -4.94
CA ASP A 132 -2.00 -23.27 -6.04
C ASP A 132 -0.98 -22.13 -6.05
N ILE A 133 -1.37 -20.90 -5.63
CA ILE A 133 -0.47 -19.75 -5.54
C ILE A 133 0.54 -19.96 -4.41
N ASP A 134 0.12 -20.50 -3.27
CA ASP A 134 1.02 -20.83 -2.16
C ASP A 134 2.07 -21.89 -2.56
N MET A 135 1.68 -22.87 -3.38
CA MET A 135 2.62 -23.86 -3.91
C MET A 135 3.63 -23.26 -4.88
N LEU A 136 3.25 -22.29 -5.67
CA LEU A 136 4.15 -21.58 -6.60
C LEU A 136 5.14 -20.65 -5.89
N LEU A 137 4.74 -20.03 -4.78
CA LEU A 137 5.57 -19.08 -4.05
C LEU A 137 6.55 -19.76 -3.06
N LYS A 138 6.22 -20.93 -2.54
CA LYS A 138 7.09 -21.70 -1.61
C LYS A 138 8.49 -22.04 -2.15
N PRO A 139 8.66 -22.51 -3.40
CA PRO A 139 9.98 -22.82 -3.95
C PRO A 139 10.89 -21.59 -4.10
N MET A 140 10.33 -20.42 -4.39
CA MET A 140 11.11 -19.19 -4.54
C MET A 140 11.75 -18.74 -3.22
N LYS A 141 11.10 -18.96 -2.08
CA LYS A 141 11.65 -18.64 -0.75
C LYS A 141 12.79 -19.60 -0.35
N ALA A 142 12.70 -20.87 -0.71
CA ALA A 142 13.73 -21.88 -0.39
C ALA A 142 15.04 -21.67 -1.16
N THR A 143 14.98 -21.20 -2.40
CA THR A 143 16.17 -21.00 -3.23
C THR A 143 17.04 -19.84 -2.78
N VAL A 144 16.45 -18.80 -2.17
CA VAL A 144 17.18 -17.61 -1.69
C VAL A 144 17.95 -17.92 -0.40
N SER A 145 17.39 -18.71 0.53
CA SER A 145 18.07 -19.06 1.78
C SER A 145 19.26 -20.00 1.58
N SER A 146 19.15 -20.98 0.68
CA SER A 146 20.23 -21.95 0.43
C SER A 146 21.45 -21.37 -0.31
N SER A 147 21.24 -20.30 -1.09
CA SER A 147 22.35 -19.62 -1.80
C SER A 147 23.19 -18.71 -0.90
N LEU A 148 22.64 -18.27 0.24
CA LEU A 148 23.35 -17.41 1.19
C LEU A 148 24.17 -18.23 2.21
N GLU A 149 23.67 -19.39 2.66
CA GLU A 149 24.40 -20.25 3.60
C GLU A 149 25.68 -20.84 2.99
N ASN A 150 25.69 -21.19 1.70
CA ASN A 150 26.87 -21.71 1.02
C ASN A 150 27.96 -20.65 0.72
N LYS A 151 27.70 -19.37 0.90
CA LYS A 151 28.67 -18.30 0.62
C LYS A 151 29.53 -17.92 1.85
N TYR A 152 29.18 -18.41 3.05
CA TYR A 152 29.89 -18.13 4.30
C TYR A 152 30.46 -19.37 4.99
N ALA A 153 30.44 -20.51 4.31
CA ALA A 153 30.98 -21.79 4.83
C ALA A 153 32.30 -22.21 4.17
N SER A 154 33.09 -21.24 3.67
CA SER A 154 34.47 -21.51 3.14
C SER A 154 35.47 -20.52 3.70
#